data_410b6e5a97a414f59db837bf78b5bcd5
#
_entry.id   410b6e5a97a414f59db837bf78b5bcd5
#
_cell.length_a   1.000
_cell.length_b   1.000
_cell.length_c   1.000
_cell.angle_alpha   90.00
_cell.angle_beta   90.00
_cell.angle_gamma   90.00
#
_symmetry.space_group_name_H-M   'P 1'
#
loop_
_entity.id
_entity.type
_entity.pdbx_description
1 polymer ?
#
loop_
_entity_poly.entity_id
_entity_poly.type
_entity_poly.pdbx_seq_one_letter_code
_entity_poly.pdbx_strand_id
1 'polypeptide(L)'
;MSQDASSSLSPSGQAVRVSFWFIAAVAVLAAFAWAFSNVRRIPADERAVVMRFGAFVRMRDAGLLIAWPRPFETVVMVPGGAHVLALPIRSLERDARASAADATTVNHATVVPAWPAQAFDADSSANDGMAEAPLSDALAGSGYMLTGDNGVVQLNATLYYRVVDPYAYVLQKDRLDAALERIASASAVKVAAGRDIDAILVARPEQRVSEQRMALERDRLRADVAREVERHLDALDRVHASLGVEVVRVDLQAAFPAAAVGAFTAVLTSLQQAERDVAEARTFAEQHRQDGAQRADRILADARASAVERVAQARASTAAIEQLEGAVQAQSDPGLVARLYRDRMQQILSKARVTTVDPRDTSNLILPGNTR
;
A
#
# COMPACT_ATOMS: atom_id res chain seq x y z
N MET A 1 84.57 28.99 69.65
CA MET A 1 84.89 28.09 68.54
C MET A 1 83.89 26.98 68.54
N SER A 2 82.83 27.10 67.82
CA SER A 2 81.76 26.11 67.60
C SER A 2 82.02 25.45 66.27
N GLN A 3 82.37 24.19 66.21
CA GLN A 3 82.49 23.44 65.00
C GLN A 3 81.12 22.92 64.58
N ASP A 4 80.68 23.42 63.51
CA ASP A 4 79.53 22.82 62.81
C ASP A 4 79.94 21.48 62.24
N ALA A 5 79.52 20.42 62.89
CA ALA A 5 79.67 19.06 62.38
C ALA A 5 78.62 18.83 61.27
N SER A 6 78.94 19.19 60.00
CA SER A 6 78.21 18.73 58.87
C SER A 6 78.39 17.24 58.69
N SER A 7 77.46 16.46 59.18
CA SER A 7 77.36 15.02 58.96
C SER A 7 77.15 14.72 57.49
N SER A 8 78.26 14.47 56.78
CA SER A 8 78.24 13.96 55.39
C SER A 8 77.70 12.52 55.46
N LEU A 9 76.45 12.38 55.04
CA LEU A 9 75.86 11.06 54.88
C LEU A 9 76.65 10.25 53.86
N SER A 10 76.92 8.99 54.19
CA SER A 10 77.57 8.06 53.27
C SER A 10 76.88 8.00 51.93
N PRO A 11 77.58 7.72 50.79
CA PRO A 11 76.99 7.65 49.47
C PRO A 11 75.77 6.73 49.39
N SER A 12 75.69 5.66 50.14
CA SER A 12 74.57 4.73 50.33
C SER A 12 73.39 5.41 51.02
N GLY A 13 73.60 6.28 52.00
CA GLY A 13 72.55 6.98 52.71
C GLY A 13 71.91 8.09 51.79
N GLN A 14 72.74 8.71 50.93
CA GLN A 14 72.20 9.67 49.93
C GLN A 14 71.38 8.96 48.88
N ALA A 15 71.80 7.79 48.39
CA ALA A 15 71.05 6.99 47.41
C ALA A 15 69.68 6.56 47.98
N VAL A 16 69.64 6.08 49.23
CA VAL A 16 68.39 5.71 49.92
C VAL A 16 67.46 6.90 50.09
N ARG A 17 67.97 8.10 50.39
CA ARG A 17 67.18 9.29 50.55
C ARG A 17 66.61 9.78 49.21
N VAL A 18 67.40 9.71 48.12
CA VAL A 18 66.94 10.04 46.78
C VAL A 18 65.86 9.04 46.31
N SER A 19 66.07 7.75 46.49
CA SER A 19 65.08 6.71 46.18
C SER A 19 63.81 6.88 46.97
N PHE A 20 63.86 7.23 48.24
CA PHE A 20 62.67 7.52 49.04
C PHE A 20 61.87 8.71 48.49
N TRP A 21 62.54 9.85 48.18
CA TRP A 21 61.89 11.00 47.63
C TRP A 21 61.32 10.74 46.21
N PHE A 22 61.97 9.90 45.44
CA PHE A 22 61.47 9.48 44.13
C PHE A 22 60.21 8.64 44.30
N ILE A 23 60.19 7.65 45.14
CA ILE A 23 59.02 6.83 45.43
C ILE A 23 57.90 7.70 46.03
N ALA A 24 58.22 8.61 46.96
CA ALA A 24 57.22 9.53 47.51
C ALA A 24 56.60 10.45 46.42
N ALA A 25 57.47 10.98 45.53
CA ALA A 25 56.97 11.80 44.38
C ALA A 25 56.06 10.99 43.44
N VAL A 26 56.45 9.75 43.11
CA VAL A 26 55.61 8.85 42.29
C VAL A 26 54.31 8.52 43.00
N ALA A 27 54.33 8.25 44.30
CA ALA A 27 53.13 7.96 45.10
C ALA A 27 52.17 9.18 45.14
N VAL A 28 52.69 10.37 45.29
CA VAL A 28 51.90 11.64 45.24
C VAL A 28 51.31 11.84 43.87
N LEU A 29 52.10 11.69 42.77
CA LEU A 29 51.59 11.75 41.43
C LEU A 29 50.49 10.72 41.13
N ALA A 30 50.68 9.48 41.60
CA ALA A 30 49.67 8.42 41.46
C ALA A 30 48.40 8.78 42.23
N ALA A 31 48.54 9.33 43.44
CA ALA A 31 47.37 9.78 44.24
C ALA A 31 46.63 10.94 43.55
N PHE A 32 47.35 11.89 42.97
CA PHE A 32 46.75 12.94 42.15
C PHE A 32 46.04 12.39 40.91
N ALA A 33 46.70 11.53 40.15
CA ALA A 33 46.11 10.88 38.98
C ALA A 33 44.85 10.08 39.34
N TRP A 34 44.86 9.38 40.46
CA TRP A 34 43.70 8.68 41.00
C TRP A 34 42.60 9.65 41.43
N ALA A 35 42.92 10.73 42.17
CA ALA A 35 41.95 11.72 42.61
C ALA A 35 41.20 12.38 41.45
N PHE A 36 41.90 12.64 40.34
CA PHE A 36 41.33 13.25 39.15
C PHE A 36 40.85 12.26 38.08
N SER A 37 40.90 10.95 38.35
CA SER A 37 40.54 9.90 37.40
C SER A 37 39.06 9.90 36.97
N ASN A 38 38.18 10.54 37.74
CA ASN A 38 36.75 10.56 37.49
C ASN A 38 36.20 11.96 37.09
N VAL A 39 37.05 12.75 36.46
CA VAL A 39 36.64 14.01 35.80
C VAL A 39 36.18 13.67 34.39
N ARG A 40 34.89 13.91 34.10
CA ARG A 40 34.30 13.60 32.80
C ARG A 40 33.56 14.81 32.21
N ARG A 41 33.61 14.93 30.90
CA ARG A 41 32.80 15.87 30.17
C ARG A 41 31.48 15.21 29.76
N ILE A 42 30.34 15.84 30.09
CA ILE A 42 29.01 15.41 29.71
C ILE A 42 28.65 16.10 28.39
N PRO A 43 28.34 15.38 27.30
CA PRO A 43 27.85 15.94 26.06
C PRO A 43 26.55 16.75 26.28
N ALA A 44 26.18 17.59 25.28
CA ALA A 44 24.99 18.42 25.39
C ALA A 44 23.67 17.63 25.33
N ASP A 45 23.71 16.44 24.74
CA ASP A 45 22.58 15.52 24.54
C ASP A 45 22.49 14.42 25.59
N GLU A 46 23.40 14.44 26.59
CA GLU A 46 23.42 13.45 27.67
C GLU A 46 23.30 14.11 29.04
N ARG A 47 22.95 13.30 30.03
CA ARG A 47 22.95 13.60 31.46
C ARG A 47 23.79 12.57 32.19
N ALA A 48 24.41 12.98 33.28
CA ALA A 48 25.17 12.07 34.12
C ALA A 48 24.43 11.84 35.45
N VAL A 49 24.24 10.56 35.77
CA VAL A 49 23.78 10.10 37.06
C VAL A 49 24.98 9.65 37.88
N VAL A 50 25.20 10.29 39.04
CA VAL A 50 26.27 9.98 39.94
C VAL A 50 25.74 9.09 41.06
N MET A 51 26.28 7.90 41.17
CA MET A 51 25.93 6.94 42.21
C MET A 51 27.11 6.74 43.15
N ARG A 52 26.88 6.72 44.47
CA ARG A 52 27.86 6.43 45.48
C ARG A 52 27.51 5.11 46.15
N PHE A 53 28.39 4.11 46.04
CA PHE A 53 28.14 2.74 46.53
C PHE A 53 26.78 2.16 46.12
N GLY A 54 26.34 2.47 44.88
CA GLY A 54 25.04 2.04 44.35
C GLY A 54 23.83 2.91 44.72
N ALA A 55 24.00 3.89 45.62
CA ALA A 55 22.93 4.84 45.94
C ALA A 55 23.03 6.10 45.08
N PHE A 56 21.85 6.64 44.63
CA PHE A 56 21.78 7.90 43.89
C PHE A 56 22.25 9.07 44.78
N VAL A 57 23.12 9.92 44.25
CA VAL A 57 23.61 11.10 44.97
C VAL A 57 23.16 12.38 44.28
N ARG A 58 23.39 12.49 42.97
CA ARG A 58 23.08 13.68 42.22
C ARG A 58 23.00 13.40 40.71
N MET A 59 22.29 14.24 40.01
CA MET A 59 22.25 14.29 38.56
C MET A 59 22.92 15.58 38.08
N ARG A 60 23.60 15.52 36.96
CA ARG A 60 24.20 16.66 36.27
C ARG A 60 23.82 16.66 34.80
N ASP A 61 23.44 17.84 34.34
CA ASP A 61 23.23 18.11 32.90
C ASP A 61 24.59 18.33 32.21
N ALA A 62 24.56 18.64 30.93
CA ALA A 62 25.72 18.88 30.08
C ALA A 62 26.75 19.82 30.75
N GLY A 63 28.04 19.49 30.61
CA GLY A 63 29.12 20.28 31.16
C GLY A 63 30.25 19.45 31.74
N LEU A 64 31.05 20.06 32.63
CA LEU A 64 32.14 19.37 33.31
C LEU A 64 31.63 18.76 34.62
N LEU A 65 31.81 17.46 34.78
CA LEU A 65 31.49 16.72 35.97
C LEU A 65 32.79 16.33 36.67
N ILE A 66 32.88 16.73 37.95
CA ILE A 66 33.91 16.30 38.85
C ILE A 66 33.25 15.36 39.86
N ALA A 67 33.59 14.08 39.83
CA ALA A 67 33.10 13.06 40.73
C ALA A 67 34.26 12.46 41.52
N TRP A 68 33.96 11.88 42.68
CA TRP A 68 34.95 11.19 43.49
C TRP A 68 35.54 9.99 42.71
N PRO A 69 36.83 9.69 42.93
CA PRO A 69 37.45 8.60 42.19
C PRO A 69 36.78 7.24 42.49
N ARG A 70 36.85 6.35 41.53
CA ARG A 70 36.40 4.97 41.75
C ARG A 70 37.23 4.31 42.85
N PRO A 71 36.63 3.53 43.76
CA PRO A 71 35.27 2.96 43.69
C PRO A 71 34.16 3.78 44.37
N PHE A 72 34.44 4.97 44.91
CA PHE A 72 33.49 5.73 45.71
C PHE A 72 32.30 6.22 44.91
N GLU A 73 32.52 6.84 43.75
CA GLU A 73 31.43 7.30 42.87
C GLU A 73 31.53 6.66 41.48
N THR A 74 30.37 6.20 40.97
CA THR A 74 30.21 5.69 39.64
C THR A 74 29.35 6.68 38.87
N VAL A 75 29.84 7.10 37.71
CA VAL A 75 29.12 8.01 36.80
C VAL A 75 28.55 7.20 35.64
N VAL A 76 27.25 7.22 35.48
CA VAL A 76 26.51 6.59 34.37
C VAL A 76 25.97 7.67 33.49
N MET A 77 26.33 7.63 32.18
CA MET A 77 25.77 8.51 31.19
C MET A 77 24.41 8.00 30.74
N VAL A 78 23.43 8.89 30.63
CA VAL A 78 22.04 8.62 30.27
C VAL A 78 21.66 9.61 29.18
N PRO A 79 20.91 9.18 28.15
CA PRO A 79 20.40 10.08 27.13
C PRO A 79 19.61 11.23 27.75
N GLY A 80 19.79 12.43 27.23
CA GLY A 80 19.06 13.62 27.66
C GLY A 80 17.55 13.50 27.40
N GLY A 81 16.74 14.22 28.15
CA GLY A 81 15.28 14.14 28.03
C GLY A 81 14.70 14.58 26.67
N ALA A 82 15.50 15.24 25.83
CA ALA A 82 15.12 15.58 24.45
C ALA A 82 15.51 14.49 23.45
N HIS A 83 16.38 13.54 23.83
CA HIS A 83 16.85 12.49 22.97
C HIS A 83 15.81 11.38 22.88
N VAL A 84 15.33 11.08 21.66
CA VAL A 84 14.38 10.00 21.39
C VAL A 84 15.13 8.75 20.98
N LEU A 85 14.90 7.67 21.72
CA LEU A 85 15.48 6.35 21.47
C LEU A 85 14.49 5.50 20.69
N ALA A 86 14.97 4.70 19.75
CA ALA A 86 14.16 3.78 18.96
C ALA A 86 14.46 2.35 19.39
N LEU A 87 13.41 1.60 19.73
CA LEU A 87 13.48 0.19 20.08
C LEU A 87 12.61 -0.61 19.11
N PRO A 88 13.20 -1.40 18.20
CA PRO A 88 12.44 -2.33 17.37
C PRO A 88 11.92 -3.47 18.23
N ILE A 89 10.65 -3.83 18.07
CA ILE A 89 9.98 -4.88 18.82
C ILE A 89 10.18 -6.21 18.10
N ARG A 90 11.26 -6.88 18.40
CA ARG A 90 11.66 -8.13 17.72
C ARG A 90 10.66 -9.27 17.89
N SER A 91 9.94 -9.31 18.99
CA SER A 91 8.92 -10.33 19.25
C SER A 91 7.73 -10.25 18.26
N LEU A 92 7.57 -9.13 17.58
CA LEU A 92 6.55 -8.94 16.51
C LEU A 92 7.15 -9.14 15.12
N GLU A 93 8.46 -9.20 14.99
CA GLU A 93 9.11 -9.44 13.70
C GLU A 93 8.97 -10.93 13.32
N ARG A 94 8.81 -11.17 12.03
CA ARG A 94 8.82 -12.52 11.49
C ARG A 94 10.22 -13.07 11.56
N ASP A 95 10.36 -14.31 12.05
CA ASP A 95 11.67 -14.98 12.07
C ASP A 95 12.27 -15.07 10.65
N ALA A 96 13.57 -14.87 10.55
CA ALA A 96 14.27 -14.84 9.26
C ALA A 96 14.14 -16.15 8.47
N ARG A 97 14.07 -17.29 9.15
CA ARG A 97 13.86 -18.61 8.53
C ARG A 97 12.43 -18.75 8.03
N ALA A 98 11.46 -18.26 8.81
CA ALA A 98 10.05 -18.28 8.41
C ALA A 98 9.80 -17.35 7.20
N SER A 99 10.43 -16.18 7.17
CA SER A 99 10.32 -15.25 6.04
C SER A 99 10.99 -15.79 4.76
N ALA A 100 12.10 -16.53 4.90
CA ALA A 100 12.74 -17.21 3.76
C ALA A 100 11.85 -18.34 3.20
N ALA A 101 11.21 -19.12 4.08
CA ALA A 101 10.26 -20.16 3.66
C ALA A 101 9.02 -19.56 2.98
N ASP A 102 8.51 -18.43 3.46
CA ASP A 102 7.40 -17.69 2.82
C ASP A 102 7.78 -17.23 1.41
N ALA A 103 9.00 -16.71 1.21
CA ALA A 103 9.48 -16.26 -0.09
C ALA A 103 9.59 -17.42 -1.11
N THR A 104 10.02 -18.61 -0.66
CA THR A 104 10.04 -19.81 -1.50
C THR A 104 8.63 -20.27 -1.87
N THR A 105 7.69 -20.23 -0.95
CA THR A 105 6.28 -20.61 -1.21
C THR A 105 5.62 -19.68 -2.22
N VAL A 106 5.85 -18.38 -2.13
CA VAL A 106 5.31 -17.37 -3.08
C VAL A 106 5.88 -17.59 -4.49
N ASN A 107 7.17 -17.89 -4.61
CA ASN A 107 7.79 -18.17 -5.91
C ASN A 107 7.25 -19.45 -6.56
N HIS A 108 6.87 -20.46 -5.79
CA HIS A 108 6.24 -21.68 -6.31
C HIS A 108 4.77 -21.46 -6.68
N ALA A 109 4.03 -20.63 -5.98
CA ALA A 109 2.61 -20.32 -6.28
C ALA A 109 2.42 -19.55 -7.60
N THR A 110 3.43 -18.82 -8.06
CA THR A 110 3.39 -18.09 -9.36
C THR A 110 3.61 -18.99 -10.59
N VAL A 111 3.94 -20.26 -10.40
CA VAL A 111 4.25 -21.21 -11.50
C VAL A 111 3.16 -22.27 -11.71
N VAL A 112 1.99 -22.15 -11.10
CA VAL A 112 0.88 -23.08 -11.36
C VAL A 112 0.12 -22.62 -12.61
N PRO A 113 0.28 -23.28 -13.79
CA PRO A 113 -0.59 -23.04 -14.93
C PRO A 113 -2.01 -23.51 -14.59
N ALA A 114 -2.98 -22.76 -15.10
CA ALA A 114 -4.39 -23.10 -15.03
C ALA A 114 -4.62 -24.58 -15.37
N TRP A 115 -5.40 -25.22 -14.47
CA TRP A 115 -6.06 -26.50 -14.60
C TRP A 115 -6.08 -27.15 -16.01
N PRO A 116 -5.73 -28.43 -16.16
CA PRO A 116 -6.75 -29.45 -15.95
C PRO A 116 -6.29 -30.57 -14.99
N ALA A 117 -7.25 -31.03 -14.22
CA ALA A 117 -7.13 -32.20 -13.38
C ALA A 117 -6.75 -33.44 -14.21
N GLN A 118 -5.53 -33.86 -14.08
CA GLN A 118 -5.07 -35.24 -14.34
C GLN A 118 -3.60 -35.32 -13.98
N ALA A 119 -3.32 -35.93 -12.87
CA ALA A 119 -2.22 -36.87 -12.67
C ALA A 119 -2.04 -37.11 -11.18
N PHE A 120 -2.82 -38.01 -10.64
CA PHE A 120 -2.35 -38.86 -9.57
C PHE A 120 -1.43 -39.89 -10.25
N ASP A 121 -0.17 -39.58 -10.33
CA ASP A 121 0.88 -40.58 -10.41
C ASP A 121 2.04 -40.08 -9.56
N ALA A 122 2.10 -40.65 -8.39
CA ALA A 122 3.20 -40.54 -7.47
C ALA A 122 4.38 -41.35 -8.06
N ASP A 123 5.30 -40.65 -8.67
CA ASP A 123 6.70 -41.10 -8.77
C ASP A 123 7.59 -39.87 -9.06
N SER A 124 7.88 -39.10 -8.02
CA SER A 124 8.97 -38.13 -8.06
C SER A 124 10.04 -38.59 -7.08
N SER A 125 10.77 -39.60 -7.50
CA SER A 125 12.11 -39.86 -7.01
C SER A 125 13.02 -38.71 -7.39
N ALA A 126 13.78 -38.26 -6.42
CA ALA A 126 15.05 -37.57 -6.51
C ALA A 126 15.01 -36.06 -6.90
N ASN A 127 14.87 -35.26 -5.90
CA ASN A 127 15.78 -34.14 -5.75
C ASN A 127 16.29 -34.14 -4.27
N ASP A 128 17.35 -34.89 -4.05
CA ASP A 128 18.18 -34.86 -2.84
C ASP A 128 18.99 -33.55 -2.81
N GLY A 129 18.30 -32.44 -2.76
CA GLY A 129 18.82 -31.18 -2.30
C GLY A 129 18.32 -31.01 -0.86
N MET A 130 19.21 -31.07 0.12
CA MET A 130 19.04 -30.90 1.56
C MET A 130 17.64 -30.35 1.90
N ALA A 131 16.73 -31.27 2.23
CA ALA A 131 15.43 -30.89 2.75
C ALA A 131 15.69 -30.11 4.03
N GLU A 132 15.54 -28.78 3.96
CA GLU A 132 15.62 -27.91 5.11
C GLU A 132 14.59 -28.44 6.11
N ALA A 133 15.02 -28.73 7.33
CA ALA A 133 14.16 -29.32 8.34
C ALA A 133 12.86 -28.50 8.46
N PRO A 134 11.69 -29.15 8.52
CA PRO A 134 10.42 -28.43 8.57
C PRO A 134 10.44 -27.44 9.73
N LEU A 135 9.99 -26.21 9.46
CA LEU A 135 9.89 -25.16 10.49
C LEU A 135 9.02 -25.69 11.63
N SER A 136 9.48 -25.50 12.87
CA SER A 136 8.61 -25.78 14.02
C SER A 136 7.37 -24.89 13.98
N ASP A 137 6.23 -25.36 14.48
CA ASP A 137 4.99 -24.61 14.51
C ASP A 137 5.14 -23.21 15.16
N ALA A 138 5.99 -23.11 16.18
CA ALA A 138 6.29 -21.85 16.84
C ALA A 138 7.02 -20.86 15.91
N LEU A 139 7.94 -21.34 15.08
CA LEU A 139 8.65 -20.51 14.09
C LEU A 139 7.75 -20.15 12.93
N ALA A 140 6.94 -21.10 12.45
CA ALA A 140 5.97 -20.88 11.36
C ALA A 140 4.91 -19.81 11.74
N GLY A 141 4.52 -19.75 13.01
CA GLY A 141 3.59 -18.75 13.55
C GLY A 141 4.24 -17.43 14.00
N SER A 142 5.57 -17.30 13.96
CA SER A 142 6.26 -16.10 14.46
C SER A 142 5.82 -14.85 13.70
N GLY A 143 5.64 -13.73 14.41
CA GLY A 143 5.28 -12.45 13.82
C GLY A 143 3.83 -12.33 13.33
N TYR A 144 3.01 -13.36 13.48
CA TYR A 144 1.59 -13.31 13.15
C TYR A 144 0.74 -12.97 14.37
N MET A 145 -0.28 -12.15 14.16
CA MET A 145 -1.27 -11.78 15.16
C MET A 145 -2.68 -12.02 14.64
N LEU A 146 -3.56 -12.37 15.56
CA LEU A 146 -5.00 -12.51 15.28
C LEU A 146 -5.68 -11.17 15.48
N THR A 147 -6.60 -10.86 14.58
CA THR A 147 -7.50 -9.72 14.63
C THR A 147 -8.84 -10.11 15.25
N GLY A 148 -9.69 -9.12 15.58
CA GLY A 148 -11.00 -9.36 16.22
C GLY A 148 -11.98 -10.14 15.36
N ASP A 149 -11.83 -10.12 14.05
CA ASP A 149 -12.60 -10.86 13.05
C ASP A 149 -11.96 -12.20 12.63
N ASN A 150 -11.09 -12.77 13.47
CA ASN A 150 -10.30 -13.99 13.21
C ASN A 150 -9.38 -13.91 11.97
N GLY A 151 -9.05 -12.72 11.53
CA GLY A 151 -8.06 -12.51 10.51
C GLY A 151 -6.64 -12.70 11.07
N VAL A 152 -5.67 -12.91 10.18
CA VAL A 152 -4.24 -13.01 10.53
C VAL A 152 -3.48 -11.88 9.86
N VAL A 153 -2.74 -11.11 10.66
CA VAL A 153 -1.91 -10.00 10.17
C VAL A 153 -0.49 -10.15 10.70
N GLN A 154 0.46 -9.66 9.93
CA GLN A 154 1.83 -9.45 10.39
C GLN A 154 1.98 -7.97 10.75
N LEU A 155 2.50 -7.70 11.95
CA LEU A 155 2.68 -6.33 12.43
C LEU A 155 4.13 -6.15 12.90
N ASN A 156 4.85 -5.27 12.24
CA ASN A 156 6.17 -4.84 12.70
C ASN A 156 6.01 -3.52 13.46
N ALA A 157 6.64 -3.42 14.62
CA ALA A 157 6.53 -2.25 15.48
C ALA A 157 7.90 -1.72 15.89
N THR A 158 8.02 -0.38 15.93
CA THR A 158 9.17 0.31 16.52
C THR A 158 8.64 1.30 17.56
N LEU A 159 9.07 1.13 18.80
CA LEU A 159 8.73 2.01 19.90
C LEU A 159 9.75 3.14 20.00
N TYR A 160 9.28 4.38 19.99
CA TYR A 160 10.09 5.56 20.24
C TYR A 160 9.79 6.11 21.63
N TYR A 161 10.82 6.16 22.47
CA TYR A 161 10.70 6.59 23.84
C TYR A 161 11.80 7.60 24.24
N ARG A 162 11.56 8.34 25.30
CA ARG A 162 12.54 9.24 25.91
C ARG A 162 12.70 8.95 27.39
N VAL A 163 13.87 9.29 27.92
CA VAL A 163 14.16 9.12 29.34
C VAL A 163 13.66 10.33 30.11
N VAL A 164 12.72 10.13 31.04
CA VAL A 164 12.14 11.17 31.91
C VAL A 164 12.79 11.11 33.27
N ASP A 165 12.88 9.92 33.87
CA ASP A 165 13.57 9.71 35.14
C ASP A 165 14.88 8.92 34.91
N PRO A 166 16.03 9.63 34.87
CA PRO A 166 17.32 8.99 34.67
C PRO A 166 17.72 8.01 35.78
N TYR A 167 17.20 8.19 36.99
CA TYR A 167 17.53 7.28 38.11
C TYR A 167 16.83 5.93 37.93
N ALA A 168 15.53 5.92 37.71
CA ALA A 168 14.75 4.73 37.42
C ALA A 168 15.29 4.00 36.16
N TYR A 169 15.63 4.76 35.13
CA TYR A 169 16.25 4.26 33.91
C TYR A 169 17.55 3.50 34.17
N VAL A 170 18.48 4.08 34.96
CA VAL A 170 19.76 3.44 35.26
C VAL A 170 19.56 2.18 36.12
N LEU A 171 18.63 2.19 37.05
CA LEU A 171 18.33 1.06 37.91
C LEU A 171 17.78 -0.14 37.12
N GLN A 172 16.99 0.13 36.09
CA GLN A 172 16.35 -0.91 35.26
C GLN A 172 17.04 -1.16 33.93
N LYS A 173 18.15 -0.49 33.63
CA LYS A 173 18.83 -0.49 32.34
C LYS A 173 19.01 -1.85 31.70
N ASP A 174 19.45 -2.85 32.48
CA ASP A 174 19.72 -4.20 31.98
C ASP A 174 18.46 -4.99 31.59
N ARG A 175 17.30 -4.55 32.08
CA ARG A 175 16.00 -5.21 31.84
C ARG A 175 15.03 -4.34 31.04
N LEU A 176 15.39 -3.10 30.79
CA LEU A 176 14.52 -2.09 30.18
C LEU A 176 14.03 -2.52 28.81
N ASP A 177 14.93 -2.88 27.91
CA ASP A 177 14.60 -3.25 26.54
C ASP A 177 13.66 -4.46 26.50
N ALA A 178 13.96 -5.49 27.30
CA ALA A 178 13.12 -6.68 27.39
C ALA A 178 11.73 -6.39 28.01
N ALA A 179 11.67 -5.45 28.98
CA ALA A 179 10.41 -5.04 29.59
C ALA A 179 9.56 -4.23 28.59
N LEU A 180 10.15 -3.24 27.93
CA LEU A 180 9.47 -2.43 26.92
C LEU A 180 9.00 -3.27 25.73
N GLU A 181 9.83 -4.21 25.25
CA GLU A 181 9.47 -5.13 24.19
C GLU A 181 8.24 -5.96 24.55
N ARG A 182 8.22 -6.51 25.77
CA ARG A 182 7.09 -7.30 26.29
C ARG A 182 5.82 -6.49 26.43
N ILE A 183 5.93 -5.26 26.96
CA ILE A 183 4.80 -4.34 27.12
C ILE A 183 4.25 -3.94 25.75
N ALA A 184 5.14 -3.53 24.83
CA ALA A 184 4.74 -3.08 23.50
C ALA A 184 4.12 -4.22 22.69
N SER A 185 4.69 -5.43 22.73
CA SER A 185 4.11 -6.58 22.04
C SER A 185 2.75 -6.98 22.62
N ALA A 186 2.60 -7.04 23.92
CA ALA A 186 1.31 -7.33 24.57
C ALA A 186 0.25 -6.26 24.24
N SER A 187 0.64 -4.99 24.20
CA SER A 187 -0.23 -3.88 23.84
C SER A 187 -0.67 -3.95 22.37
N ALA A 188 0.27 -4.26 21.47
CA ALA A 188 -0.03 -4.43 20.05
C ALA A 188 -1.01 -5.59 19.82
N VAL A 189 -0.77 -6.74 20.45
CA VAL A 189 -1.66 -7.91 20.38
C VAL A 189 -3.07 -7.56 20.90
N LYS A 190 -3.16 -6.89 22.04
CA LYS A 190 -4.45 -6.50 22.63
C LYS A 190 -5.23 -5.55 21.73
N VAL A 191 -4.57 -4.56 21.14
CA VAL A 191 -5.20 -3.60 20.25
C VAL A 191 -5.59 -4.26 18.93
N ALA A 192 -4.77 -5.14 18.37
CA ALA A 192 -5.06 -5.89 17.16
C ALA A 192 -6.27 -6.83 17.34
N ALA A 193 -6.33 -7.55 18.47
CA ALA A 193 -7.45 -8.44 18.80
C ALA A 193 -8.80 -7.72 18.99
N GLY A 194 -8.78 -6.41 19.23
CA GLY A 194 -10.00 -5.59 19.32
C GLY A 194 -10.40 -4.90 18.01
N ARG A 195 -9.75 -5.19 16.90
CA ARG A 195 -9.99 -4.54 15.59
C ARG A 195 -10.16 -5.56 14.47
N ASP A 196 -10.93 -5.16 13.46
CA ASP A 196 -11.07 -5.94 12.23
C ASP A 196 -9.81 -5.82 11.36
N ILE A 197 -9.56 -6.83 10.54
CA ILE A 197 -8.42 -6.89 9.63
C ILE A 197 -8.39 -5.69 8.66
N ASP A 198 -9.55 -5.29 8.16
CA ASP A 198 -9.70 -4.14 7.26
C ASP A 198 -9.26 -2.82 7.91
N ALA A 199 -9.45 -2.65 9.22
CA ALA A 199 -9.03 -1.47 9.97
C ALA A 199 -7.51 -1.44 10.20
N ILE A 200 -6.84 -2.58 10.22
CA ILE A 200 -5.40 -2.72 10.44
C ILE A 200 -4.64 -2.61 9.11
N LEU A 201 -5.06 -3.37 8.10
CA LEU A 201 -4.35 -3.48 6.82
C LEU A 201 -4.72 -2.39 5.83
N VAL A 202 -5.90 -1.79 6.00
CA VAL A 202 -6.43 -0.75 5.11
C VAL A 202 -6.28 -1.12 3.63
N ALA A 203 -6.81 -2.26 3.27
CA ALA A 203 -6.47 -2.97 2.04
C ALA A 203 -7.41 -2.71 0.85
N ARG A 204 -8.42 -1.82 0.96
CA ARG A 204 -9.36 -1.57 -0.14
C ARG A 204 -9.01 -0.28 -0.90
N PRO A 205 -8.40 -0.38 -2.11
CA PRO A 205 -8.06 0.78 -2.93
C PRO A 205 -9.26 1.41 -3.67
N GLU A 206 -10.49 0.95 -3.41
CA GLU A 206 -11.65 1.19 -4.27
C GLU A 206 -12.26 2.58 -4.21
N GLN A 207 -11.77 3.49 -3.37
CA GLN A 207 -12.30 4.85 -3.35
C GLN A 207 -11.18 5.87 -3.10
N ARG A 208 -11.02 6.81 -4.03
CA ARG A 208 -10.09 7.94 -3.89
C ARG A 208 -10.35 8.83 -2.64
N VAL A 209 -11.51 8.67 -2.02
CA VAL A 209 -11.86 9.25 -0.71
C VAL A 209 -11.17 8.50 0.43
N SER A 210 -10.57 7.34 0.16
CA SER A 210 -10.05 6.42 1.16
C SER A 210 -8.64 6.73 1.65
N GLU A 211 -7.78 7.42 0.90
CA GLU A 211 -6.39 7.69 1.35
C GLU A 211 -6.34 8.48 2.65
N GLN A 212 -7.17 9.51 2.79
CA GLN A 212 -7.25 10.27 4.04
C GLN A 212 -7.84 9.47 5.20
N ARG A 213 -8.86 8.64 4.92
CA ARG A 213 -9.41 7.72 5.93
C ARG A 213 -8.38 6.67 6.33
N MET A 214 -7.64 6.15 5.36
CA MET A 214 -6.57 5.18 5.58
C MET A 214 -5.45 5.72 6.44
N ALA A 215 -5.01 6.94 6.18
CA ALA A 215 -4.03 7.62 7.01
C ALA A 215 -4.56 7.81 8.43
N LEU A 216 -5.80 8.25 8.59
CA LEU A 216 -6.44 8.47 9.88
C LEU A 216 -6.58 7.17 10.69
N GLU A 217 -6.99 6.05 10.06
CA GLU A 217 -7.11 4.77 10.77
C GLU A 217 -5.73 4.21 11.18
N ARG A 218 -4.70 4.38 10.35
CA ARG A 218 -3.31 4.05 10.74
C ARG A 218 -2.83 4.89 11.92
N ASP A 219 -3.11 6.18 11.91
CA ASP A 219 -2.72 7.07 13.00
C ASP A 219 -3.50 6.75 14.29
N ARG A 220 -4.78 6.39 14.17
CA ARG A 220 -5.58 5.87 15.30
C ARG A 220 -5.01 4.59 15.85
N LEU A 221 -4.63 3.63 14.99
CA LEU A 221 -4.02 2.39 15.44
C LEU A 221 -2.72 2.64 16.21
N ARG A 222 -1.83 3.50 15.67
CA ARG A 222 -0.59 3.90 16.34
C ARG A 222 -0.84 4.56 17.70
N ALA A 223 -1.79 5.49 17.73
CA ALA A 223 -2.17 6.19 18.96
C ALA A 223 -2.79 5.25 20.01
N ASP A 224 -3.58 4.27 19.57
CA ASP A 224 -4.18 3.30 20.50
C ASP A 224 -3.14 2.37 21.10
N VAL A 225 -2.17 1.89 20.29
CA VAL A 225 -1.06 1.09 20.81
C VAL A 225 -0.20 1.92 21.75
N ALA A 226 0.13 3.15 21.40
CA ALA A 226 0.91 4.04 22.28
C ALA A 226 0.21 4.25 23.63
N ARG A 227 -1.08 4.57 23.63
CA ARG A 227 -1.89 4.74 24.86
C ARG A 227 -1.97 3.45 25.70
N GLU A 228 -2.00 2.28 25.04
CA GLU A 228 -2.02 1.02 25.78
C GLU A 228 -0.66 0.77 26.45
N VAL A 229 0.45 1.07 25.74
CA VAL A 229 1.80 0.99 26.32
C VAL A 229 1.92 1.95 27.50
N GLU A 230 1.48 3.21 27.35
CA GLU A 230 1.47 4.19 28.44
C GLU A 230 0.69 3.71 29.67
N ARG A 231 -0.50 3.13 29.46
CA ARG A 231 -1.30 2.57 30.56
C ARG A 231 -0.56 1.47 31.33
N HIS A 232 0.23 0.64 30.64
CA HIS A 232 1.05 -0.37 31.30
C HIS A 232 2.24 0.25 32.05
N LEU A 233 2.89 1.29 31.49
CA LEU A 233 3.94 2.03 32.18
C LEU A 233 3.41 2.73 33.43
N ASP A 234 2.25 3.40 33.35
CA ASP A 234 1.57 4.00 34.50
C ASP A 234 1.22 2.97 35.58
N ALA A 235 0.85 1.75 35.16
CA ALA A 235 0.57 0.69 36.13
C ALA A 235 1.84 0.24 36.87
N LEU A 236 2.99 0.20 36.20
CA LEU A 236 4.28 -0.07 36.82
C LEU A 236 4.69 1.05 37.75
N ASP A 237 4.46 2.30 37.38
CA ASP A 237 4.77 3.45 38.23
C ASP A 237 3.97 3.44 39.55
N ARG A 238 2.70 3.03 39.52
CA ARG A 238 1.87 2.89 40.71
C ARG A 238 2.39 1.84 41.74
N VAL A 239 3.09 0.82 41.24
CA VAL A 239 3.69 -0.21 42.10
C VAL A 239 5.19 0.04 42.38
N HIS A 240 5.66 1.29 42.15
CA HIS A 240 7.05 1.71 42.32
C HIS A 240 8.08 0.90 41.51
N ALA A 241 7.66 0.34 40.37
CA ALA A 241 8.49 -0.37 39.42
C ALA A 241 8.71 0.44 38.12
N SER A 242 8.81 1.79 38.27
CA SER A 242 9.01 2.70 37.15
C SER A 242 10.23 2.31 36.30
N LEU A 243 10.06 2.38 34.98
CA LEU A 243 11.14 2.22 34.01
C LEU A 243 11.85 3.54 33.69
N GLY A 244 11.31 4.69 34.16
CA GLY A 244 11.87 6.02 33.94
C GLY A 244 11.79 6.53 32.51
N VAL A 245 10.90 5.96 31.68
CA VAL A 245 10.74 6.29 30.28
C VAL A 245 9.30 6.70 29.95
N GLU A 246 9.15 7.51 28.93
CA GLU A 246 7.85 7.96 28.38
C GLU A 246 7.83 7.65 26.89
N VAL A 247 6.69 7.17 26.40
CA VAL A 247 6.49 6.87 24.97
C VAL A 247 6.28 8.16 24.21
N VAL A 248 7.05 8.37 23.14
CA VAL A 248 6.88 9.51 22.25
C VAL A 248 5.92 9.14 21.12
N ARG A 249 6.13 7.98 20.52
CA ARG A 249 5.29 7.43 19.45
C ARG A 249 5.58 5.95 19.24
N VAL A 250 4.67 5.29 18.53
CA VAL A 250 4.85 3.93 18.03
C VAL A 250 4.68 3.96 16.52
N ASP A 251 5.67 3.48 15.79
CA ASP A 251 5.54 3.26 14.36
C ASP A 251 5.14 1.80 14.12
N LEU A 252 4.08 1.61 13.34
CA LEU A 252 3.53 0.30 13.02
C LEU A 252 3.50 0.11 11.50
N GLN A 253 3.92 -1.06 11.06
CA GLN A 253 3.83 -1.51 9.68
C GLN A 253 3.05 -2.82 9.67
N ALA A 254 1.87 -2.78 9.08
CA ALA A 254 1.02 -3.96 8.93
C ALA A 254 1.18 -4.55 7.53
N ALA A 255 1.25 -5.87 7.45
CA ALA A 255 1.34 -6.62 6.21
C ALA A 255 0.45 -7.86 6.27
N PHE A 256 0.03 -8.32 5.09
CA PHE A 256 -0.59 -9.64 4.97
C PHE A 256 0.44 -10.75 5.17
N PRO A 257 0.04 -11.90 5.72
CA PRO A 257 0.84 -13.11 5.62
C PRO A 257 1.20 -13.41 4.16
N ALA A 258 2.43 -13.79 3.91
CA ALA A 258 2.92 -14.04 2.55
C ALA A 258 2.04 -15.04 1.78
N ALA A 259 1.57 -16.09 2.46
CA ALA A 259 0.65 -17.07 1.89
C ALA A 259 -0.72 -16.49 1.48
N ALA A 260 -1.19 -15.41 2.13
CA ALA A 260 -2.47 -14.76 1.83
C ALA A 260 -2.37 -13.72 0.71
N VAL A 261 -1.18 -13.20 0.40
CA VAL A 261 -0.97 -12.14 -0.59
C VAL A 261 -1.48 -12.57 -1.98
N GLY A 262 -1.20 -13.82 -2.39
CA GLY A 262 -1.66 -14.35 -3.68
C GLY A 262 -3.19 -14.41 -3.79
N ALA A 263 -3.86 -14.88 -2.75
CA ALA A 263 -5.33 -14.93 -2.71
C ALA A 263 -5.94 -13.52 -2.71
N PHE A 264 -5.35 -12.61 -1.98
CA PHE A 264 -5.82 -11.22 -1.89
C PHE A 264 -5.67 -10.47 -3.22
N THR A 265 -4.51 -10.62 -3.89
CA THR A 265 -4.30 -10.07 -5.23
C THR A 265 -5.25 -10.67 -6.27
N ALA A 266 -5.56 -11.97 -6.18
CA ALA A 266 -6.53 -12.60 -7.06
C ALA A 266 -7.94 -12.01 -6.87
N VAL A 267 -8.38 -11.79 -5.63
CA VAL A 267 -9.67 -11.14 -5.32
C VAL A 267 -9.70 -9.70 -5.87
N LEU A 268 -8.64 -8.91 -5.62
CA LEU A 268 -8.54 -7.54 -6.15
C LEU A 268 -8.60 -7.50 -7.67
N THR A 269 -7.87 -8.40 -8.33
CA THR A 269 -7.86 -8.50 -9.80
C THR A 269 -9.25 -8.87 -10.32
N SER A 270 -9.94 -9.82 -9.66
CA SER A 270 -11.29 -10.21 -10.03
C SER A 270 -12.30 -9.08 -9.86
N LEU A 271 -12.20 -8.31 -8.78
CA LEU A 271 -13.05 -7.13 -8.55
C LEU A 271 -12.81 -6.06 -9.61
N GLN A 272 -11.54 -5.74 -9.91
CA GLN A 272 -11.21 -4.79 -10.96
C GLN A 272 -11.67 -5.26 -12.35
N GLN A 273 -11.62 -6.56 -12.62
CA GLN A 273 -12.14 -7.11 -13.86
C GLN A 273 -13.65 -6.97 -13.92
N ALA A 274 -14.37 -7.32 -12.85
CA ALA A 274 -15.82 -7.15 -12.78
C ALA A 274 -16.26 -5.70 -12.97
N GLU A 275 -15.54 -4.73 -12.39
CA GLU A 275 -15.83 -3.31 -12.60
C GLU A 275 -15.61 -2.87 -14.06
N ARG A 276 -14.54 -3.37 -14.70
CA ARG A 276 -14.32 -3.12 -16.13
C ARG A 276 -15.42 -3.70 -16.98
N ASP A 277 -15.80 -4.95 -16.73
CA ASP A 277 -16.87 -5.64 -17.48
C ASP A 277 -18.20 -4.90 -17.34
N VAL A 278 -18.53 -4.40 -16.14
CA VAL A 278 -19.71 -3.57 -15.90
C VAL A 278 -19.63 -2.25 -16.65
N ALA A 279 -18.47 -1.59 -16.68
CA ALA A 279 -18.25 -0.34 -17.39
C ALA A 279 -18.38 -0.53 -18.91
N GLU A 280 -17.77 -1.59 -19.44
CA GLU A 280 -17.88 -1.98 -20.86
C GLU A 280 -19.32 -2.29 -21.24
N ALA A 281 -20.03 -3.08 -20.43
CA ALA A 281 -21.45 -3.39 -20.67
C ALA A 281 -22.32 -2.13 -20.69
N ARG A 282 -22.06 -1.17 -19.79
CA ARG A 282 -22.78 0.12 -19.80
C ARG A 282 -22.49 0.93 -21.07
N THR A 283 -21.21 0.99 -21.45
CA THR A 283 -20.81 1.70 -22.70
C THR A 283 -21.44 1.06 -23.91
N PHE A 284 -21.44 -0.27 -24.00
CA PHE A 284 -22.08 -1.02 -25.08
C PHE A 284 -23.59 -0.80 -25.11
N ALA A 285 -24.27 -0.83 -23.97
CA ALA A 285 -25.69 -0.55 -23.87
C ALA A 285 -26.04 0.87 -24.36
N GLU A 286 -25.21 1.86 -24.02
CA GLU A 286 -25.43 3.24 -24.48
C GLU A 286 -25.17 3.41 -25.97
N GLN A 287 -24.13 2.76 -26.51
CA GLN A 287 -23.89 2.72 -27.96
C GLN A 287 -25.09 2.11 -28.71
N HIS A 288 -25.60 0.97 -28.25
CA HIS A 288 -26.78 0.34 -28.85
C HIS A 288 -28.02 1.21 -28.80
N ARG A 289 -28.22 1.94 -27.68
CA ARG A 289 -29.33 2.88 -27.55
C ARG A 289 -29.20 4.03 -28.55
N GLN A 290 -27.98 4.59 -28.68
CA GLN A 290 -27.73 5.68 -29.66
C GLN A 290 -27.89 5.21 -31.11
N ASP A 291 -27.35 4.01 -31.44
CA ASP A 291 -27.53 3.42 -32.76
C ASP A 291 -28.99 3.14 -33.05
N GLY A 292 -29.74 2.65 -32.09
CA GLY A 292 -31.17 2.44 -32.22
C GLY A 292 -31.93 3.74 -32.48
N ALA A 293 -31.60 4.79 -31.73
CA ALA A 293 -32.21 6.14 -31.95
C ALA A 293 -31.86 6.70 -33.31
N GLN A 294 -30.58 6.62 -33.71
CA GLN A 294 -30.16 7.09 -35.05
C GLN A 294 -30.86 6.33 -36.19
N ARG A 295 -31.03 5.01 -36.07
CA ARG A 295 -31.77 4.20 -37.06
C ARG A 295 -33.23 4.61 -37.14
N ALA A 296 -33.87 4.80 -35.97
CA ALA A 296 -35.26 5.27 -35.94
C ALA A 296 -35.43 6.65 -36.59
N ASP A 297 -34.55 7.60 -36.27
CA ASP A 297 -34.56 8.94 -36.84
C ASP A 297 -34.34 8.90 -38.36
N ARG A 298 -33.42 8.06 -38.85
CA ARG A 298 -33.16 7.87 -40.27
C ARG A 298 -34.39 7.30 -40.97
N ILE A 299 -35.02 6.25 -40.43
CA ILE A 299 -36.24 5.68 -41.01
C ILE A 299 -37.36 6.71 -41.07
N LEU A 300 -37.54 7.52 -40.04
CA LEU A 300 -38.54 8.57 -39.99
C LEU A 300 -38.23 9.69 -41.00
N ALA A 301 -36.97 10.08 -41.15
CA ALA A 301 -36.51 11.07 -42.11
C ALA A 301 -36.74 10.59 -43.55
N ASP A 302 -36.36 9.36 -43.88
CA ASP A 302 -36.54 8.73 -45.19
C ASP A 302 -38.04 8.58 -45.54
N ALA A 303 -38.86 8.17 -44.57
CA ALA A 303 -40.30 8.07 -44.76
C ALA A 303 -40.96 9.44 -45.04
N ARG A 304 -40.53 10.49 -44.29
CA ARG A 304 -41.01 11.87 -44.52
C ARG A 304 -40.57 12.40 -45.88
N ALA A 305 -39.29 12.18 -46.23
CA ALA A 305 -38.79 12.58 -47.55
C ALA A 305 -39.57 11.91 -48.69
N SER A 306 -39.77 10.59 -48.59
CA SER A 306 -40.56 9.83 -49.58
C SER A 306 -42.03 10.27 -49.63
N ALA A 307 -42.63 10.65 -48.50
CA ALA A 307 -43.98 11.19 -48.48
C ALA A 307 -44.09 12.56 -49.19
N VAL A 308 -43.12 13.46 -48.87
CA VAL A 308 -43.05 14.78 -49.55
C VAL A 308 -42.84 14.63 -51.05
N GLU A 309 -41.91 13.74 -51.44
CA GLU A 309 -41.67 13.47 -52.87
C GLU A 309 -42.92 12.96 -53.61
N ARG A 310 -43.65 11.98 -53.03
CA ARG A 310 -44.90 11.46 -53.60
C ARG A 310 -45.97 12.55 -53.73
N VAL A 311 -46.13 13.40 -52.70
CA VAL A 311 -47.07 14.51 -52.74
C VAL A 311 -46.63 15.51 -53.78
N ALA A 312 -45.37 15.87 -53.90
CA ALA A 312 -44.85 16.76 -54.89
C ALA A 312 -45.07 16.22 -56.34
N GLN A 313 -44.79 14.94 -56.55
CA GLN A 313 -45.01 14.24 -57.82
C GLN A 313 -46.50 14.19 -58.19
N ALA A 314 -47.38 13.88 -57.21
CA ALA A 314 -48.81 13.88 -57.42
C ALA A 314 -49.33 15.30 -57.82
N ARG A 315 -48.87 16.33 -57.09
CA ARG A 315 -49.22 17.73 -57.44
C ARG A 315 -48.72 18.13 -58.80
N ALA A 316 -47.47 17.77 -59.18
CA ALA A 316 -46.96 18.08 -60.51
C ALA A 316 -47.77 17.40 -61.64
N SER A 317 -48.16 16.13 -61.39
CA SER A 317 -48.99 15.43 -62.35
C SER A 317 -50.43 16.02 -62.45
N THR A 318 -51.01 16.43 -61.32
CA THR A 318 -52.31 17.06 -61.24
C THR A 318 -52.30 18.45 -61.93
N ALA A 319 -51.28 19.27 -61.70
CA ALA A 319 -51.12 20.57 -62.37
C ALA A 319 -50.99 20.44 -63.88
N ALA A 320 -50.30 19.42 -64.37
CA ALA A 320 -50.22 19.11 -65.78
C ALA A 320 -51.62 18.77 -66.39
N ILE A 321 -52.43 18.02 -65.63
CA ILE A 321 -53.79 17.68 -66.01
C ILE A 321 -54.69 18.93 -66.00
N GLU A 322 -54.63 19.76 -64.96
CA GLU A 322 -55.33 21.01 -64.83
C GLU A 322 -55.01 21.99 -65.96
N GLN A 323 -53.71 22.11 -66.34
CA GLN A 323 -53.29 22.92 -67.48
C GLN A 323 -53.88 22.41 -68.83
N LEU A 324 -53.92 21.10 -69.01
CA LEU A 324 -54.51 20.48 -70.16
C LEU A 324 -56.04 20.67 -70.20
N GLU A 325 -56.70 20.52 -69.09
CA GLU A 325 -58.13 20.74 -68.92
C GLU A 325 -58.48 22.18 -69.26
N GLY A 326 -57.70 23.13 -68.70
CA GLY A 326 -57.88 24.57 -69.05
C GLY A 326 -57.68 24.86 -70.52
N ALA A 327 -56.72 24.26 -71.20
CA ALA A 327 -56.46 24.42 -72.63
C ALA A 327 -57.58 23.80 -73.50
N VAL A 328 -58.14 22.67 -73.06
CA VAL A 328 -59.27 22.00 -73.72
C VAL A 328 -60.56 22.80 -73.56
N GLN A 329 -60.87 23.31 -72.36
CA GLN A 329 -62.05 24.12 -72.07
C GLN A 329 -62.03 25.48 -72.79
N ALA A 330 -60.82 26.07 -72.91
CA ALA A 330 -60.66 27.35 -73.67
C ALA A 330 -60.79 27.20 -75.20
N GLN A 331 -60.98 25.97 -75.72
CA GLN A 331 -61.04 25.65 -77.14
C GLN A 331 -59.93 26.30 -78.00
N SER A 332 -58.79 26.58 -77.41
CA SER A 332 -57.69 27.31 -78.04
C SER A 332 -56.95 26.50 -79.13
N ASP A 333 -57.13 25.15 -79.15
CA ASP A 333 -56.53 24.27 -80.16
C ASP A 333 -57.41 23.02 -80.40
N PRO A 334 -58.24 22.97 -81.48
CA PRO A 334 -59.15 21.86 -81.80
C PRO A 334 -58.44 20.50 -81.99
N GLY A 335 -57.13 20.48 -82.21
CA GLY A 335 -56.34 19.28 -82.45
C GLY A 335 -55.48 18.83 -81.28
N LEU A 336 -55.50 19.49 -80.12
CA LEU A 336 -54.64 19.24 -79.00
C LEU A 336 -54.80 17.82 -78.40
N VAL A 337 -56.02 17.36 -78.18
CA VAL A 337 -56.35 16.04 -77.67
C VAL A 337 -55.84 14.93 -78.60
N ALA A 338 -56.00 15.11 -79.90
CA ALA A 338 -55.56 14.12 -80.88
C ALA A 338 -54.03 14.04 -81.02
N ARG A 339 -53.31 15.17 -80.82
CA ARG A 339 -51.85 15.17 -80.79
C ARG A 339 -51.35 14.50 -79.51
N LEU A 340 -51.90 14.87 -78.41
CA LEU A 340 -51.52 14.29 -77.09
C LEU A 340 -51.78 12.80 -77.05
N TYR A 341 -52.90 12.36 -77.59
CA TYR A 341 -53.22 10.93 -77.72
C TYR A 341 -52.18 10.21 -78.59
N ARG A 342 -51.83 10.79 -79.74
CA ARG A 342 -50.81 10.21 -80.61
C ARG A 342 -49.44 10.16 -79.97
N ASP A 343 -48.99 11.21 -79.30
CA ASP A 343 -47.70 11.27 -78.60
C ASP A 343 -47.66 10.27 -77.47
N ARG A 344 -48.77 10.15 -76.72
CA ARG A 344 -48.83 9.17 -75.58
C ARG A 344 -48.87 7.75 -76.08
N MET A 345 -49.62 7.50 -77.16
CA MET A 345 -49.61 6.17 -77.79
C MET A 345 -48.25 5.83 -78.41
N GLN A 346 -47.55 6.78 -78.98
CA GLN A 346 -46.17 6.58 -79.43
C GLN A 346 -45.25 6.26 -78.31
N GLN A 347 -45.34 6.95 -77.16
CA GLN A 347 -44.53 6.64 -75.95
C GLN A 347 -44.85 5.27 -75.38
N ILE A 348 -46.12 4.89 -75.35
CA ILE A 348 -46.53 3.54 -74.89
C ILE A 348 -46.00 2.46 -75.81
N LEU A 349 -46.22 2.69 -77.13
CA LEU A 349 -45.79 1.74 -78.15
C LEU A 349 -44.28 1.64 -78.29
N SER A 350 -43.54 2.74 -78.04
CA SER A 350 -42.07 2.72 -78.03
C SER A 350 -41.48 1.86 -76.84
N LYS A 351 -42.25 1.74 -75.73
CA LYS A 351 -41.90 0.92 -74.60
C LYS A 351 -42.56 -0.46 -74.65
N ALA A 352 -43.52 -0.70 -75.50
CA ALA A 352 -44.17 -1.97 -75.67
C ALA A 352 -43.35 -2.87 -76.59
N ARG A 353 -43.17 -4.10 -76.19
CA ARG A 353 -42.63 -5.11 -77.08
C ARG A 353 -43.66 -5.42 -78.18
N VAL A 354 -43.38 -4.97 -79.36
CA VAL A 354 -44.21 -5.30 -80.51
C VAL A 354 -43.93 -6.71 -80.97
N THR A 355 -44.90 -7.58 -80.84
CA THR A 355 -44.84 -8.91 -81.44
C THR A 355 -45.65 -8.90 -82.73
N THR A 356 -44.98 -8.99 -83.83
CA THR A 356 -45.67 -9.05 -85.16
C THR A 356 -46.15 -10.48 -85.37
N VAL A 357 -47.45 -10.67 -85.46
CA VAL A 357 -48.04 -11.95 -85.74
C VAL A 357 -48.56 -11.87 -87.21
N ASP A 358 -48.12 -12.81 -88.07
CA ASP A 358 -48.65 -12.94 -89.39
C ASP A 358 -50.07 -13.55 -89.31
N PRO A 359 -51.12 -12.83 -89.78
CA PRO A 359 -52.53 -13.27 -89.69
C PRO A 359 -52.82 -14.52 -90.51
N ARG A 360 -51.86 -14.97 -91.33
CA ARG A 360 -52.03 -16.18 -92.20
C ARG A 360 -51.42 -17.45 -91.62
N ASP A 361 -50.70 -17.34 -90.51
CA ASP A 361 -50.07 -18.50 -89.86
C ASP A 361 -50.85 -18.92 -88.59
N THR A 362 -51.56 -20.08 -88.73
CA THR A 362 -52.40 -20.64 -87.66
C THR A 362 -51.57 -21.41 -86.66
N SER A 363 -50.23 -21.34 -86.67
CA SER A 363 -49.36 -21.95 -85.69
C SER A 363 -49.13 -20.97 -84.50
N ASN A 364 -49.72 -21.31 -83.30
CA ASN A 364 -49.48 -20.64 -82.04
C ASN A 364 -48.05 -20.91 -81.56
N LEU A 365 -47.04 -20.21 -82.07
CA LEU A 365 -45.70 -20.22 -81.53
C LEU A 365 -45.52 -19.09 -80.56
N ILE A 366 -45.79 -19.35 -79.28
CA ILE A 366 -45.45 -18.43 -78.18
C ILE A 366 -43.97 -18.65 -77.88
N LEU A 367 -43.09 -17.83 -78.40
CA LEU A 367 -41.67 -17.80 -77.98
C LEU A 367 -41.56 -17.04 -76.68
N PRO A 368 -41.08 -17.71 -75.63
CA PRO A 368 -40.85 -17.02 -74.35
C PRO A 368 -39.71 -15.99 -74.49
N GLY A 369 -40.03 -14.74 -74.20
CA GLY A 369 -39.04 -13.67 -74.22
C GLY A 369 -37.93 -13.93 -73.20
N ASN A 370 -36.68 -13.85 -73.63
CA ASN A 370 -35.47 -14.01 -72.86
C ASN A 370 -35.41 -12.91 -71.73
N THR A 371 -35.54 -13.31 -70.54
CA THR A 371 -35.28 -12.43 -69.38
C THR A 371 -33.78 -12.25 -69.22
N ARG A 372 -33.26 -11.06 -69.40
CA ARG A 372 -32.00 -10.55 -68.81
C ARG A 372 -32.28 -9.48 -67.84
#